data_849395781404cdcbf3ee4651ad58cdaf
#
_entry.id   849395781404cdcbf3ee4651ad58cdaf
#
_cell.length_a   1.000
_cell.length_b   1.000
_cell.length_c   1.000
_cell.angle_alpha   90.00
_cell.angle_beta   90.00
_cell.angle_gamma   90.00
#
_symmetry.space_group_name_H-M   'P 1'
#
loop_
_entity.id
_entity.type
_entity.pdbx_description
1 polymer ?
#
loop_
_entity_poly.entity_id
_entity_poly.type
_entity_poly.pdbx_seq_one_letter_code
_entity_poly.pdbx_strand_id
1 'polypeptide(L)'
;ILFRSYVFEVEAEETAQSTESSLAVHIAPGVYITQEDIRKLQLAKGAIAAGIEVLFKEYGCTPCNIDVLTFAGGFGNYIDKASAAAIGLFPQELLDKAKEVGNAAGNGAVSAALSQEAWERALEISKDMRYIELASYPHFDEMYVEHMNF
;
A
#
# COMPACT_ATOMS: atom_id res chain seq x y z
N ILE A 1 15.63 3.56 -2.72
CA ILE A 1 16.45 4.73 -3.11
C ILE A 1 16.49 5.74 -1.97
N LEU A 2 15.39 6.04 -1.31
CA LEU A 2 15.39 6.95 -0.16
C LEU A 2 16.22 6.40 1.02
N PHE A 3 16.21 5.10 1.26
CA PHE A 3 17.10 4.45 2.23
C PHE A 3 18.56 4.42 1.82
N ARG A 4 18.88 4.56 0.52
CA ARG A 4 20.26 4.67 0.05
C ARG A 4 20.81 6.09 0.09
N SER A 5 19.95 7.12 0.05
CA SER A 5 20.35 8.53 0.08
C SER A 5 20.52 9.08 1.49
N TYR A 6 19.85 8.48 2.47
CA TYR A 6 20.10 8.72 3.87
C TYR A 6 20.91 7.54 4.42
N VAL A 7 22.20 7.52 4.11
CA VAL A 7 23.17 6.88 4.98
C VAL A 7 23.17 7.72 6.24
N PHE A 8 22.28 7.40 7.16
CA PHE A 8 22.48 7.82 8.53
C PHE A 8 23.77 7.12 8.97
N GLU A 9 24.80 7.88 9.34
CA GLU A 9 25.79 7.36 10.26
C GLU A 9 25.04 7.08 11.56
N VAL A 10 24.47 5.90 11.64
CA VAL A 10 23.80 5.42 12.84
C VAL A 10 24.90 4.84 13.70
N GLU A 11 25.24 5.52 14.77
CA GLU A 11 25.90 4.87 15.88
C GLU A 11 24.98 3.74 16.35
N ALA A 12 25.38 2.51 16.09
CA ALA A 12 24.67 1.32 16.53
C ALA A 12 24.87 1.23 18.06
N GLU A 13 23.94 1.79 18.83
CA GLU A 13 23.86 1.47 20.24
C GLU A 13 23.41 0.00 20.37
N GLU A 14 24.37 -0.86 20.72
CA GLU A 14 24.10 -2.21 21.19
C GLU A 14 23.29 -2.15 22.49
N THR A 15 21.97 -2.19 22.37
CA THR A 15 21.14 -2.49 23.53
C THR A 15 21.24 -3.99 23.82
N ALA A 16 22.20 -4.34 24.67
CA ALA A 16 22.34 -5.68 25.23
C ALA A 16 21.16 -6.00 26.15
N GLN A 17 20.08 -6.60 25.62
CA GLN A 17 19.22 -7.54 26.36
C GLN A 17 18.18 -8.14 25.41
N SER A 18 18.48 -9.27 24.92
CA SER A 18 17.70 -10.40 24.41
C SER A 18 18.30 -11.00 23.13
N THR A 19 18.42 -12.27 23.14
CA THR A 19 18.93 -13.22 22.17
C THR A 19 18.33 -13.01 20.78
N GLU A 20 18.98 -12.19 20.01
CA GLU A 20 19.06 -11.98 18.55
C GLU A 20 19.38 -10.50 18.33
N SER A 21 20.59 -10.21 17.90
CA SER A 21 21.04 -8.84 17.60
C SER A 21 20.30 -8.33 16.36
N SER A 22 19.10 -7.81 16.56
CA SER A 22 18.39 -7.08 15.52
C SER A 22 18.97 -5.68 15.44
N LEU A 23 19.65 -5.35 14.34
CA LEU A 23 20.04 -4.00 14.01
C LEU A 23 18.80 -3.09 14.08
N ALA A 24 18.88 -2.04 14.89
CA ALA A 24 17.80 -1.06 15.03
C ALA A 24 18.30 0.32 14.62
N VAL A 25 17.49 1.06 13.86
CA VAL A 25 17.74 2.45 13.48
C VAL A 25 16.93 3.35 14.40
N HIS A 26 17.60 4.20 15.13
CA HIS A 26 16.98 5.18 16.02
C HIS A 26 16.44 6.36 15.21
N ILE A 27 15.16 6.71 15.34
CA ILE A 27 14.51 7.77 14.57
C ILE A 27 14.30 9.01 15.45
N ALA A 28 13.88 8.81 16.70
CA ALA A 28 13.62 9.87 17.66
C ALA A 28 13.77 9.32 19.09
N PRO A 29 13.85 10.14 20.11
CA PRO A 29 13.94 9.68 21.50
C PRO A 29 12.88 8.62 21.84
N GLY A 30 13.32 7.38 22.10
CA GLY A 30 12.46 6.24 22.38
C GLY A 30 11.75 5.62 21.18
N VAL A 31 12.06 6.05 19.94
CA VAL A 31 11.48 5.51 18.70
C VAL A 31 12.60 4.94 17.81
N TYR A 32 12.47 3.69 17.46
CA TYR A 32 13.43 2.99 16.58
C TYR A 32 12.69 2.04 15.61
N ILE A 33 13.33 1.75 14.49
CA ILE A 33 12.88 0.75 13.51
C ILE A 33 13.87 -0.40 13.54
N THR A 34 13.37 -1.60 13.70
CA THR A 34 14.17 -2.83 13.65
C THR A 34 14.24 -3.39 12.23
N GLN A 35 15.19 -4.29 11.98
CA GLN A 35 15.24 -5.03 10.72
C GLN A 35 13.97 -5.86 10.49
N GLU A 36 13.37 -6.35 11.57
CA GLU A 36 12.10 -7.09 11.48
C GLU A 36 10.95 -6.18 11.02
N ASP A 37 10.87 -4.93 11.49
CA ASP A 37 9.86 -3.97 11.05
C ASP A 37 10.03 -3.63 9.56
N ILE A 38 11.27 -3.47 9.10
CA ILE A 38 11.56 -3.27 7.68
C ILE A 38 11.08 -4.45 6.84
N ARG A 39 11.34 -5.69 7.28
CA ARG A 39 10.86 -6.89 6.59
C ARG A 39 9.33 -6.95 6.53
N LYS A 40 8.65 -6.63 7.64
CA LYS A 40 7.18 -6.56 7.67
C LYS A 40 6.65 -5.51 6.68
N LEU A 41 7.29 -4.35 6.61
CA LEU A 41 6.95 -3.31 5.64
C LEU A 41 7.16 -3.78 4.20
N GLN A 42 8.27 -4.44 3.90
CA GLN A 42 8.56 -5.00 2.58
C GLN A 42 7.48 -6.01 2.13
N LEU A 43 7.09 -6.93 3.03
CA LEU A 43 6.03 -7.89 2.76
C LEU A 43 4.68 -7.21 2.48
N ALA A 44 4.28 -6.26 3.34
CA ALA A 44 3.01 -5.56 3.19
C ALA A 44 2.97 -4.72 1.90
N LYS A 45 4.03 -3.93 1.65
CA LYS A 45 4.10 -3.09 0.45
C LYS A 45 4.18 -3.92 -0.83
N GLY A 46 4.96 -5.01 -0.81
CA GLY A 46 5.10 -5.92 -1.95
C GLY A 46 3.75 -6.52 -2.37
N ALA A 47 2.94 -6.96 -1.40
CA ALA A 47 1.61 -7.50 -1.68
C ALA A 47 0.67 -6.47 -2.33
N ILE A 48 0.68 -5.23 -1.85
CA ILE A 48 -0.14 -4.15 -2.41
C ILE A 48 0.34 -3.78 -3.81
N ALA A 49 1.65 -3.57 -3.99
CA ALA A 49 2.21 -3.17 -5.28
C ALA A 49 2.01 -4.26 -6.36
N ALA A 50 2.25 -5.53 -6.01
CA ALA A 50 1.97 -6.65 -6.92
C ALA A 50 0.48 -6.76 -7.27
N GLY A 51 -0.41 -6.55 -6.29
CA GLY A 51 -1.86 -6.51 -6.55
C GLY A 51 -2.25 -5.39 -7.51
N ILE A 52 -1.65 -4.21 -7.40
CA ILE A 52 -1.85 -3.09 -8.34
C ILE A 52 -1.34 -3.48 -9.74
N GLU A 53 -0.20 -4.13 -9.85
CA GLU A 53 0.34 -4.59 -11.12
C GLU A 53 -0.58 -5.63 -11.79
N VAL A 54 -1.13 -6.57 -11.02
CA VAL A 54 -2.14 -7.52 -11.52
C VAL A 54 -3.35 -6.79 -12.08
N LEU A 55 -3.86 -5.77 -11.40
CA LEU A 55 -4.97 -4.98 -11.90
C LEU A 55 -4.65 -4.28 -13.23
N PHE A 56 -3.46 -3.73 -13.40
CA PHE A 56 -3.04 -3.15 -14.67
C PHE A 56 -2.98 -4.19 -15.78
N LYS A 57 -2.46 -5.38 -15.51
CA LYS A 57 -2.40 -6.49 -16.48
C LYS A 57 -3.80 -6.97 -16.88
N GLU A 58 -4.69 -7.17 -15.92
CA GLU A 58 -6.06 -7.61 -16.17
C GLU A 58 -6.91 -6.58 -16.92
N TYR A 59 -6.67 -5.29 -16.66
CA TYR A 59 -7.38 -4.21 -17.34
C TYR A 59 -6.74 -3.83 -18.68
N GLY A 60 -5.53 -4.30 -18.94
CA GLY A 60 -4.77 -3.95 -20.16
C GLY A 60 -4.39 -2.47 -20.21
N CYS A 61 -4.09 -1.87 -19.06
CA CYS A 61 -3.74 -0.46 -18.95
C CYS A 61 -2.40 -0.25 -18.24
N THR A 62 -1.91 0.98 -18.26
CA THR A 62 -0.69 1.41 -17.60
C THR A 62 -1.00 2.51 -16.58
N PRO A 63 -0.10 2.87 -15.66
CA PRO A 63 -0.32 3.98 -14.73
C PRO A 63 -0.73 5.31 -15.40
N CYS A 64 -0.25 5.55 -16.63
CA CYS A 64 -0.59 6.77 -17.38
C CYS A 64 -2.08 6.86 -17.72
N ASN A 65 -2.77 5.72 -17.86
CA ASN A 65 -4.19 5.65 -18.21
C ASN A 65 -5.13 5.85 -17.01
N ILE A 66 -4.59 5.89 -15.80
CA ILE A 66 -5.37 6.07 -14.57
C ILE A 66 -5.63 7.56 -14.34
N ASP A 67 -6.88 7.94 -14.15
CA ASP A 67 -7.27 9.32 -13.85
C ASP A 67 -7.17 9.64 -12.36
N VAL A 68 -7.50 8.68 -11.50
CA VAL A 68 -7.54 8.87 -10.05
C VAL A 68 -7.13 7.58 -9.35
N LEU A 69 -6.22 7.70 -8.37
CA LEU A 69 -5.93 6.67 -7.37
C LEU A 69 -6.58 7.09 -6.06
N THR A 70 -7.46 6.26 -5.50
CA THR A 70 -8.13 6.59 -4.24
C THR A 70 -7.67 5.71 -3.09
N PHE A 71 -7.30 6.35 -1.98
CA PHE A 71 -7.04 5.70 -0.70
C PHE A 71 -8.30 5.76 0.16
N ALA A 72 -8.84 4.60 0.52
CA ALA A 72 -10.05 4.47 1.33
C ALA A 72 -9.75 3.75 2.66
N GLY A 73 -10.60 4.02 3.65
CA GLY A 73 -10.51 3.40 4.98
C GLY A 73 -9.51 4.06 5.90
N GLY A 74 -9.38 3.51 7.12
CA GLY A 74 -8.54 4.09 8.17
C GLY A 74 -7.06 4.17 7.80
N PHE A 75 -6.53 3.14 7.17
CA PHE A 75 -5.13 3.12 6.72
C PHE A 75 -4.84 4.22 5.69
N GLY A 76 -5.74 4.40 4.73
CA GLY A 76 -5.58 5.40 3.67
C GLY A 76 -5.62 6.86 4.15
N ASN A 77 -6.28 7.14 5.29
CA ASN A 77 -6.38 8.50 5.83
C ASN A 77 -5.11 9.03 6.50
N TYR A 78 -4.22 8.13 6.89
CA TYR A 78 -3.03 8.49 7.67
C TYR A 78 -1.73 8.27 6.90
N ILE A 79 -1.81 7.75 5.68
CA ILE A 79 -0.63 7.46 4.87
C ILE A 79 -0.14 8.75 4.20
N ASP A 80 1.14 9.06 4.37
CA ASP A 80 1.77 10.10 3.56
C ASP A 80 2.00 9.59 2.14
N LYS A 81 1.31 10.18 1.17
CA LYS A 81 1.29 9.72 -0.22
C LYS A 81 2.66 9.81 -0.89
N ALA A 82 3.43 10.83 -0.57
CA ALA A 82 4.76 11.00 -1.14
C ALA A 82 5.71 9.92 -0.62
N SER A 83 5.68 9.64 0.68
CA SER A 83 6.44 8.55 1.30
C SER A 83 6.00 7.19 0.78
N ALA A 84 4.70 6.97 0.64
CA ALA A 84 4.15 5.71 0.11
C ALA A 84 4.60 5.44 -1.34
N ALA A 85 4.55 6.45 -2.20
CA ALA A 85 5.07 6.35 -3.56
C ALA A 85 6.59 6.13 -3.57
N ALA A 86 7.32 6.85 -2.71
CA ALA A 86 8.78 6.76 -2.62
C ALA A 86 9.28 5.36 -2.23
N ILE A 87 8.56 4.65 -1.35
CA ILE A 87 8.86 3.25 -0.99
C ILE A 87 8.32 2.24 -2.01
N GLY A 88 7.60 2.69 -3.05
CA GLY A 88 7.04 1.83 -4.09
C GLY A 88 5.78 1.07 -3.67
N LEU A 89 4.95 1.64 -2.78
CA LEU A 89 3.64 1.08 -2.46
C LEU A 89 2.70 1.13 -3.65
N PHE A 90 2.84 2.15 -4.49
CA PHE A 90 2.15 2.33 -5.78
C PHE A 90 3.06 3.09 -6.76
N PRO A 91 2.79 3.04 -8.07
CA PRO A 91 3.60 3.73 -9.07
C PRO A 91 3.72 5.24 -8.82
N GLN A 92 4.95 5.76 -8.89
CA GLN A 92 5.26 7.17 -8.65
C GLN A 92 4.47 8.12 -9.57
N GLU A 93 4.15 7.69 -10.79
CA GLU A 93 3.37 8.42 -11.77
C GLU A 93 1.94 8.72 -11.34
N LEU A 94 1.45 8.00 -10.32
CA LEU A 94 0.11 8.20 -9.76
C LEU A 94 0.08 9.14 -8.57
N LEU A 95 1.21 9.69 -8.12
CA LEU A 95 1.28 10.53 -6.93
C LEU A 95 0.36 11.75 -7.03
N ASP A 96 0.39 12.48 -8.15
CA ASP A 96 -0.43 13.67 -8.36
C ASP A 96 -1.93 13.33 -8.55
N LYS A 97 -2.24 12.07 -8.84
CA LYS A 97 -3.60 11.56 -9.02
C LYS A 97 -4.16 10.92 -7.74
N ALA A 98 -3.33 10.81 -6.69
CA ALA A 98 -3.67 10.14 -5.44
C ALA A 98 -4.55 11.02 -4.54
N LYS A 99 -5.73 10.49 -4.14
CA LYS A 99 -6.71 11.16 -3.28
C LYS A 99 -7.13 10.29 -2.11
N GLU A 100 -7.38 10.91 -0.99
CA GLU A 100 -7.96 10.27 0.19
C GLU A 100 -9.48 10.45 0.16
N VAL A 101 -10.22 9.37 0.42
CA VAL A 101 -11.70 9.40 0.39
C VAL A 101 -12.33 8.96 1.72
N GLY A 102 -11.53 8.80 2.75
CA GLY A 102 -12.01 8.49 4.10
C GLY A 102 -12.70 7.11 4.18
N ASN A 103 -13.73 7.02 5.01
CA ASN A 103 -14.52 5.81 5.17
C ASN A 103 -15.49 5.63 4.00
N ALA A 104 -14.99 5.28 2.82
CA ALA A 104 -15.80 5.09 1.63
C ALA A 104 -16.88 4.01 1.81
N ALA A 105 -16.57 2.91 2.48
CA ALA A 105 -17.53 1.84 2.74
C ALA A 105 -18.70 2.31 3.62
N GLY A 106 -18.39 3.03 4.72
CA GLY A 106 -19.40 3.60 5.60
C GLY A 106 -20.27 4.64 4.88
N ASN A 107 -19.63 5.54 4.13
CA ASN A 107 -20.35 6.56 3.36
C ASN A 107 -21.26 5.93 2.28
N GLY A 108 -20.77 4.90 1.59
CA GLY A 108 -21.57 4.14 0.62
C GLY A 108 -22.77 3.45 1.26
N ALA A 109 -22.57 2.81 2.42
CA ALA A 109 -23.66 2.16 3.17
C ALA A 109 -24.74 3.18 3.63
N VAL A 110 -24.34 4.33 4.14
CA VAL A 110 -25.26 5.42 4.51
C VAL A 110 -26.02 5.93 3.29
N SER A 111 -25.35 6.17 2.17
CA SER A 111 -26.00 6.59 0.93
C SER A 111 -27.04 5.58 0.45
N ALA A 112 -26.70 4.30 0.45
CA ALA A 112 -27.60 3.22 0.07
C ALA A 112 -28.80 3.08 1.03
N ALA A 113 -28.61 3.34 2.33
CA ALA A 113 -29.69 3.30 3.32
C ALA A 113 -30.67 4.48 3.22
N LEU A 114 -30.20 5.62 2.73
CA LEU A 114 -30.99 6.87 2.64
C LEU A 114 -31.65 7.10 1.27
N SER A 115 -31.22 6.39 0.23
CA SER A 115 -31.68 6.62 -1.15
C SER A 115 -31.89 5.30 -1.89
N GLN A 116 -33.10 5.10 -2.39
CA GLN A 116 -33.46 3.96 -3.24
C GLN A 116 -32.59 3.93 -4.52
N GLU A 117 -32.34 5.10 -5.12
CA GLU A 117 -31.48 5.23 -6.31
C GLU A 117 -30.06 4.78 -6.00
N ALA A 118 -29.48 5.21 -4.86
CA ALA A 118 -28.14 4.80 -4.44
C ALA A 118 -28.06 3.30 -4.16
N TRP A 119 -29.12 2.71 -3.59
CA TRP A 119 -29.22 1.27 -3.39
C TRP A 119 -29.25 0.51 -4.71
N GLU A 120 -30.11 0.91 -5.65
CA GLU A 120 -30.19 0.30 -6.99
C GLU A 120 -28.86 0.40 -7.73
N ARG A 121 -28.20 1.57 -7.66
CA ARG A 121 -26.86 1.77 -8.22
C ARG A 121 -25.81 0.84 -7.60
N ALA A 122 -25.83 0.65 -6.28
CA ALA A 122 -24.94 -0.27 -5.59
C ALA A 122 -25.14 -1.72 -6.05
N LEU A 123 -26.41 -2.13 -6.25
CA LEU A 123 -26.74 -3.46 -6.78
C LEU A 123 -26.25 -3.65 -8.23
N GLU A 124 -26.32 -2.62 -9.07
CA GLU A 124 -25.77 -2.67 -10.43
C GLU A 124 -24.25 -2.85 -10.40
N ILE A 125 -23.55 -2.00 -9.62
CA ILE A 125 -22.10 -2.10 -9.46
C ILE A 125 -21.70 -3.49 -8.96
N SER A 126 -22.41 -4.06 -8.00
CA SER A 126 -22.09 -5.38 -7.46
C SER A 126 -22.18 -6.52 -8.48
N LYS A 127 -23.01 -6.39 -9.53
CA LYS A 127 -23.12 -7.38 -10.62
C LYS A 127 -21.95 -7.30 -11.59
N ASP A 128 -21.37 -6.11 -11.75
CA ASP A 128 -20.25 -5.84 -12.66
C ASP A 128 -18.89 -6.07 -12.00
N MET A 129 -18.87 -6.28 -10.67
CA MET A 129 -17.63 -6.53 -9.93
C MET A 129 -17.02 -7.86 -10.33
N ARG A 130 -15.72 -7.83 -10.65
CA ARG A 130 -14.91 -9.01 -10.94
C ARG A 130 -13.92 -9.25 -9.80
N TYR A 131 -13.97 -10.44 -9.24
CA TYR A 131 -12.99 -10.90 -8.26
C TYR A 131 -11.77 -11.50 -8.94
N ILE A 132 -10.58 -11.15 -8.46
CA ILE A 132 -9.32 -11.72 -8.91
C ILE A 132 -8.65 -12.36 -7.69
N GLU A 133 -8.43 -13.67 -7.75
CA GLU A 133 -7.71 -14.41 -6.71
C GLU A 133 -6.21 -14.28 -6.94
N LEU A 134 -5.56 -13.43 -6.13
CA LEU A 134 -4.14 -13.13 -6.29
C LEU A 134 -3.24 -14.35 -6.02
N ALA A 135 -3.60 -15.20 -5.04
CA ALA A 135 -2.80 -16.36 -4.67
C ALA A 135 -2.69 -17.41 -5.78
N SER A 136 -3.65 -17.43 -6.70
CA SER A 136 -3.64 -18.32 -7.87
C SER A 136 -3.34 -17.60 -9.19
N TYR A 137 -3.02 -16.30 -9.13
CA TYR A 137 -2.73 -15.54 -10.33
C TYR A 137 -1.36 -15.94 -10.91
N PRO A 138 -1.25 -16.19 -12.23
CA PRO A 138 0.00 -16.59 -12.85
C PRO A 138 1.15 -15.61 -12.53
N HIS A 139 2.27 -16.14 -12.08
CA HIS A 139 3.47 -15.36 -11.73
C HIS A 139 3.29 -14.31 -10.64
N PHE A 140 2.22 -14.40 -9.82
CA PHE A 140 2.03 -13.46 -8.70
C PHE A 140 3.18 -13.50 -7.71
N ASP A 141 3.69 -14.68 -7.39
CA ASP A 141 4.82 -14.84 -6.45
C ASP A 141 6.09 -14.14 -6.94
N GLU A 142 6.36 -14.17 -8.25
CA GLU A 142 7.50 -13.48 -8.87
C GLU A 142 7.32 -11.96 -8.76
N MET A 143 6.16 -11.43 -9.11
CA MET A 143 5.82 -10.02 -8.97
C MET A 143 5.88 -9.57 -7.51
N TYR A 144 5.37 -10.38 -6.59
CA TYR A 144 5.40 -10.10 -5.16
C TYR A 144 6.84 -9.96 -4.63
N VAL A 145 7.72 -10.90 -4.97
CA VAL A 145 9.15 -10.86 -4.58
C VAL A 145 9.86 -9.65 -5.18
N GLU A 146 9.58 -9.32 -6.45
CA GLU A 146 10.16 -8.15 -7.12
C GLU A 146 9.76 -6.85 -6.41
N HIS A 147 8.50 -6.73 -6.02
CA HIS A 147 7.99 -5.56 -5.31
C HIS A 147 8.34 -5.48 -3.83
N MET A 148 8.98 -6.47 -3.22
CA MET A 148 9.50 -6.35 -1.85
C MET A 148 10.69 -5.40 -1.73
N ASN A 149 11.44 -5.18 -2.80
CA ASN A 149 12.58 -4.27 -2.80
C ASN A 149 12.13 -2.80 -2.75
N PHE A 150 12.92 -1.96 -2.08
CA PHE A 150 12.71 -0.51 -2.06
C PHE A 150 13.43 0.17 -3.22
#